data_3bd60693d4a666ed78037a3ec2deecf3
#
_entry.id   3bd60693d4a666ed78037a3ec2deecf3
#
_cell.length_a   1.000
_cell.length_b   1.000
_cell.length_c   1.000
_cell.angle_alpha   90.00
_cell.angle_beta   90.00
_cell.angle_gamma   90.00
#
_symmetry.space_group_name_H-M   'P 1'
#
loop_
_entity.id
_entity.type
_entity.pdbx_description
1 polymer ?
#
loop_
_entity_poly.entity_id
_entity_poly.type
_entity_poly.pdbx_seq_one_letter_code
_entity_poly.pdbx_strand_id
1 'polypeptide(L)'
;MEKKNIDWSSIGFGYIPTDKRFVANYKNGAWDEGVLTSDPMVTISECAGVLQYAQTCFEGMKAYTTEDGHIVTFRPDLNAERMESSCKRLEMPVFPKERFVDAVVQTVAANEAYVPPYGSGATLYIRPYMFGSDAVIGVKPANEYQFRIFTTPVGPYFKGGAKPITIRVCDYDRAAPHGTGHIKAGLNYAMSLYAIMDAHRQGYDENMYLDAATRTKVEETGGANFLFVTKDNKVVTPKSNSILPSITRRSLLVVAKDYLGLEVEEREVYFDEVKDFAECGLCGTAAVISPVGKIVDHGKEICFPSGMTEMGPITKKLYETLTGIQMGRIQAPEGWIKVIK
;
A
#
# COMPACT_ATOMS: atom_id res chain seq x y z
N MET A 1 16.36 13.22 19.16
CA MET A 1 16.52 11.98 19.99
C MET A 1 17.56 11.10 19.32
N GLU A 2 18.39 10.41 20.12
CA GLU A 2 19.36 9.45 19.55
C GLU A 2 18.64 8.30 18.85
N LYS A 3 19.11 7.90 17.65
CA LYS A 3 18.52 6.80 16.90
C LYS A 3 18.82 5.46 17.55
N LYS A 4 17.91 4.51 17.45
CA LYS A 4 18.16 3.13 17.92
C LYS A 4 19.32 2.51 17.16
N ASN A 5 20.10 1.72 17.85
CA ASN A 5 21.22 0.95 17.25
C ASN A 5 20.66 -0.22 16.42
N ILE A 6 20.28 0.06 15.19
CA ILE A 6 19.75 -0.89 14.21
C ILE A 6 20.63 -0.80 12.96
N ASP A 7 21.04 -1.94 12.43
CA ASP A 7 21.68 -1.96 11.11
C ASP A 7 20.63 -1.77 10.01
N TRP A 8 20.36 -0.50 9.67
CA TRP A 8 19.33 -0.09 8.72
C TRP A 8 19.51 -0.70 7.32
N SER A 9 20.73 -1.09 6.95
CA SER A 9 21.04 -1.65 5.64
C SER A 9 20.66 -3.14 5.54
N SER A 10 20.65 -3.85 6.67
CA SER A 10 20.42 -5.29 6.73
C SER A 10 18.97 -5.67 7.00
N ILE A 11 18.17 -4.77 7.61
CA ILE A 11 16.76 -5.09 7.92
C ILE A 11 15.97 -5.35 6.63
N GLY A 12 15.00 -6.28 6.74
CA GLY A 12 14.06 -6.60 5.68
C GLY A 12 12.69 -5.94 5.91
N PHE A 13 11.65 -6.61 5.47
CA PHE A 13 10.25 -6.22 5.69
C PHE A 13 9.61 -7.00 6.87
N GLY A 14 10.44 -7.52 7.79
CA GLY A 14 10.00 -8.20 8.99
C GLY A 14 9.58 -7.23 10.09
N TYR A 15 8.73 -7.71 11.02
CA TYR A 15 8.28 -6.90 12.14
C TYR A 15 9.40 -6.71 13.17
N ILE A 16 9.77 -5.46 13.39
CA ILE A 16 10.64 -5.01 14.49
C ILE A 16 9.78 -4.15 15.42
N PRO A 17 9.57 -4.55 16.68
CA PRO A 17 8.71 -3.81 17.59
C PRO A 17 9.29 -2.43 17.92
N THR A 18 8.40 -1.43 18.00
CA THR A 18 8.72 -0.09 18.45
C THR A 18 8.13 0.17 19.85
N ASP A 19 8.55 1.25 20.51
CA ASP A 19 8.24 1.48 21.92
C ASP A 19 6.77 1.85 22.16
N LYS A 20 6.11 2.54 21.22
CA LYS A 20 4.76 3.06 21.37
C LYS A 20 3.83 2.71 20.22
N ARG A 21 2.55 2.58 20.53
CA ARG A 21 1.42 2.46 19.61
C ARG A 21 0.26 3.32 20.08
N PHE A 22 -0.58 3.77 19.14
CA PHE A 22 -1.81 4.46 19.44
C PHE A 22 -2.97 3.46 19.52
N VAL A 23 -3.88 3.65 20.46
CA VAL A 23 -5.09 2.84 20.64
C VAL A 23 -6.26 3.77 20.97
N ALA A 24 -7.34 3.66 20.23
CA ALA A 24 -8.64 4.26 20.53
C ALA A 24 -9.73 3.19 20.50
N ASN A 25 -10.73 3.31 21.38
CA ASN A 25 -11.84 2.38 21.47
C ASN A 25 -13.14 3.09 21.09
N TYR A 26 -13.99 2.38 20.35
CA TYR A 26 -15.36 2.78 20.06
C TYR A 26 -16.31 1.97 20.94
N LYS A 27 -17.06 2.65 21.79
CA LYS A 27 -18.04 2.07 22.70
C LYS A 27 -19.20 3.02 22.87
N ASN A 28 -20.41 2.48 23.04
CA ASN A 28 -21.63 3.26 23.28
C ASN A 28 -21.85 4.38 22.24
N GLY A 29 -21.51 4.10 20.97
CA GLY A 29 -21.72 5.03 19.87
C GLY A 29 -20.67 6.12 19.70
N ALA A 30 -19.55 6.09 20.45
CA ALA A 30 -18.52 7.11 20.40
C ALA A 30 -17.10 6.55 20.50
N TRP A 31 -16.14 7.26 19.89
CA TRP A 31 -14.71 7.04 20.08
C TRP A 31 -14.23 7.75 21.35
N ASP A 32 -13.42 7.04 22.16
CA ASP A 32 -12.65 7.69 23.23
C ASP A 32 -11.53 8.59 22.65
N GLU A 33 -10.81 9.32 23.50
CA GLU A 33 -9.72 10.22 23.06
C GLU A 33 -8.54 9.46 22.44
N GLY A 34 -8.37 8.19 22.77
CA GLY A 34 -7.22 7.40 22.41
C GLY A 34 -5.97 7.71 23.24
N VAL A 35 -5.06 6.75 23.28
CA VAL A 35 -3.83 6.85 24.08
C VAL A 35 -2.64 6.24 23.37
N LEU A 36 -1.44 6.73 23.69
CA LEU A 36 -0.18 6.08 23.38
C LEU A 36 0.15 5.07 24.49
N THR A 37 0.30 3.81 24.12
CA THR A 37 0.68 2.72 25.04
C THR A 37 1.92 1.97 24.55
N SER A 38 2.61 1.32 25.48
CA SER A 38 3.73 0.41 25.17
C SER A 38 3.28 -1.05 25.03
N ASP A 39 2.03 -1.38 25.42
CA ASP A 39 1.52 -2.74 25.32
C ASP A 39 1.21 -3.12 23.86
N PRO A 40 1.91 -4.10 23.28
CA PRO A 40 1.68 -4.55 21.91
C PRO A 40 0.50 -5.52 21.79
N MET A 41 -0.02 -6.01 22.90
CA MET A 41 -1.02 -7.07 22.90
C MET A 41 -2.41 -6.55 22.58
N VAL A 42 -3.20 -7.42 21.99
CA VAL A 42 -4.63 -7.21 21.76
C VAL A 42 -5.37 -8.32 22.49
N THR A 43 -6.16 -7.97 23.49
CA THR A 43 -7.02 -8.94 24.21
C THR A 43 -8.46 -8.71 23.77
N ILE A 44 -9.06 -9.74 23.17
CA ILE A 44 -10.43 -9.73 22.66
C ILE A 44 -11.14 -11.05 22.97
N SER A 45 -12.47 -11.09 22.87
CA SER A 45 -13.24 -12.31 22.97
C SER A 45 -12.91 -13.29 21.83
N GLU A 46 -12.95 -14.60 22.10
CA GLU A 46 -12.89 -15.62 21.05
C GLU A 46 -14.01 -15.47 20.02
N CYS A 47 -15.15 -14.88 20.41
CA CYS A 47 -16.28 -14.57 19.52
C CYS A 47 -16.18 -13.20 18.85
N ALA A 48 -15.04 -12.50 18.94
CA ALA A 48 -14.90 -11.17 18.33
C ALA A 48 -15.16 -11.20 16.83
N GLY A 49 -15.88 -10.19 16.30
CA GLY A 49 -16.29 -10.13 14.90
C GLY A 49 -15.10 -10.18 13.93
N VAL A 50 -13.94 -9.69 14.33
CA VAL A 50 -12.71 -9.80 13.55
C VAL A 50 -12.26 -11.26 13.36
N LEU A 51 -12.40 -12.10 14.39
CA LEU A 51 -11.97 -13.50 14.35
C LEU A 51 -12.96 -14.38 13.58
N GLN A 52 -14.26 -14.08 13.68
CA GLN A 52 -15.29 -14.92 13.07
C GLN A 52 -15.61 -14.50 11.63
N TYR A 53 -15.66 -13.20 11.35
CA TYR A 53 -16.18 -12.65 10.09
C TYR A 53 -15.20 -11.70 9.39
N ALA A 54 -13.93 -11.66 9.82
CA ALA A 54 -12.90 -10.79 9.24
C ALA A 54 -13.33 -9.31 9.16
N GLN A 55 -14.16 -8.82 10.13
CA GLN A 55 -14.58 -7.43 10.17
C GLN A 55 -13.43 -6.54 10.60
N THR A 56 -12.54 -6.23 9.64
CA THR A 56 -11.32 -5.43 9.82
C THR A 56 -10.90 -4.75 8.53
N CYS A 57 -10.33 -3.56 8.67
CA CYS A 57 -9.65 -2.85 7.59
C CYS A 57 -8.32 -2.27 8.09
N PHE A 58 -7.43 -1.93 7.17
CA PHE A 58 -6.12 -1.42 7.54
C PHE A 58 -5.59 -0.44 6.51
N GLU A 59 -4.55 0.29 6.89
CA GLU A 59 -3.80 1.17 6.03
C GLU A 59 -2.30 0.88 6.08
N GLY A 60 -1.59 1.41 5.14
CA GLY A 60 -0.14 1.33 5.07
C GLY A 60 0.45 2.62 4.52
N MET A 61 1.33 3.22 5.29
CA MET A 61 2.05 4.44 4.93
C MET A 61 3.46 4.40 5.51
N LYS A 62 4.25 5.40 5.22
CA LYS A 62 5.63 5.48 5.68
C LYS A 62 5.96 6.85 6.26
N ALA A 63 6.87 6.88 7.22
CA ALA A 63 7.57 8.09 7.60
C ALA A 63 9.02 8.03 7.10
N TYR A 64 9.53 9.18 6.72
CA TYR A 64 10.84 9.37 6.11
C TYR A 64 11.63 10.42 6.89
N THR A 65 12.96 10.28 6.93
CA THR A 65 13.84 11.39 7.25
C THR A 65 14.22 12.07 5.94
N THR A 66 13.97 13.37 5.83
CA THR A 66 14.31 14.18 4.66
C THR A 66 15.79 14.56 4.64
N GLU A 67 16.29 15.10 3.54
CA GLU A 67 17.68 15.51 3.39
C GLU A 67 18.10 16.58 4.42
N ASP A 68 17.19 17.47 4.77
CA ASP A 68 17.38 18.52 5.79
C ASP A 68 17.09 18.05 7.23
N GLY A 69 16.80 16.76 7.42
CA GLY A 69 16.68 16.10 8.73
C GLY A 69 15.29 16.12 9.34
N HIS A 70 14.27 16.66 8.66
CA HIS A 70 12.90 16.60 9.15
C HIS A 70 12.33 15.18 9.05
N ILE A 71 11.42 14.85 9.95
CA ILE A 71 10.62 13.63 9.87
C ILE A 71 9.27 13.99 9.26
N VAL A 72 8.94 13.32 8.18
CA VAL A 72 7.72 13.59 7.40
C VAL A 72 6.94 12.31 7.09
N THR A 73 5.65 12.44 6.79
CA THR A 73 4.84 11.39 6.18
C THR A 73 4.14 11.91 4.93
N PHE A 74 3.80 11.01 4.03
CA PHE A 74 3.30 11.32 2.69
C PHE A 74 1.81 11.09 2.60
N ARG A 75 1.03 12.16 2.34
CA ARG A 75 -0.42 12.16 2.07
C ARG A 75 -1.26 11.34 3.08
N PRO A 76 -1.08 11.50 4.39
CA PRO A 76 -1.82 10.73 5.39
C PRO A 76 -3.33 11.00 5.36
N ASP A 77 -3.76 12.14 4.86
CA ASP A 77 -5.14 12.54 4.63
C ASP A 77 -5.86 11.57 3.68
N LEU A 78 -5.20 11.14 2.61
CA LEU A 78 -5.76 10.18 1.67
C LEU A 78 -5.85 8.76 2.24
N ASN A 79 -4.94 8.39 3.15
CA ASN A 79 -5.07 7.13 3.89
C ASN A 79 -6.29 7.17 4.82
N ALA A 80 -6.52 8.30 5.51
CA ALA A 80 -7.71 8.49 6.33
C ALA A 80 -9.01 8.38 5.51
N GLU A 81 -9.09 9.04 4.36
CA GLU A 81 -10.24 8.97 3.45
C GLU A 81 -10.49 7.55 2.93
N ARG A 82 -9.42 6.81 2.60
CA ARG A 82 -9.55 5.44 2.12
C ARG A 82 -9.96 4.48 3.24
N MET A 83 -9.46 4.68 4.47
CA MET A 83 -9.93 3.94 5.64
C MET A 83 -11.41 4.23 5.92
N GLU A 84 -11.85 5.48 5.80
CA GLU A 84 -13.27 5.84 5.91
C GLU A 84 -14.13 5.08 4.90
N SER A 85 -13.71 5.02 3.63
CA SER A 85 -14.38 4.25 2.58
C SER A 85 -14.43 2.74 2.93
N SER A 86 -13.34 2.19 3.46
CA SER A 86 -13.29 0.80 3.89
C SER A 86 -14.22 0.53 5.07
N CYS A 87 -14.25 1.41 6.07
CA CYS A 87 -15.14 1.31 7.21
C CYS A 87 -16.60 1.35 6.79
N LYS A 88 -17.00 2.30 5.96
CA LYS A 88 -18.39 2.42 5.45
C LYS A 88 -18.84 1.15 4.72
N ARG A 89 -17.97 0.57 3.89
CA ARG A 89 -18.30 -0.66 3.14
C ARG A 89 -18.45 -1.89 4.04
N LEU A 90 -17.77 -1.91 5.19
CA LEU A 90 -17.80 -3.01 6.17
C LEU A 90 -18.74 -2.74 7.35
N GLU A 91 -19.59 -1.71 7.28
CA GLU A 91 -20.51 -1.31 8.36
C GLU A 91 -19.76 -1.10 9.69
N MET A 92 -18.61 -0.42 9.62
CA MET A 92 -17.76 -0.07 10.77
C MET A 92 -17.85 1.44 11.04
N PRO A 93 -17.73 1.91 12.29
CA PRO A 93 -17.70 3.33 12.59
C PRO A 93 -16.49 4.00 11.96
N VAL A 94 -16.70 5.21 11.41
CA VAL A 94 -15.60 6.01 10.85
C VAL A 94 -14.77 6.60 11.99
N PHE A 95 -13.45 6.45 11.91
CA PHE A 95 -12.52 7.22 12.74
C PHE A 95 -12.27 8.57 12.07
N PRO A 96 -12.49 9.72 12.76
CA PRO A 96 -12.41 11.04 12.13
C PRO A 96 -11.07 11.32 11.47
N LYS A 97 -11.08 11.91 10.26
CA LYS A 97 -9.89 12.15 9.42
C LYS A 97 -8.80 12.92 10.15
N GLU A 98 -9.16 14.01 10.80
CA GLU A 98 -8.21 14.86 11.54
C GLU A 98 -7.57 14.08 12.68
N ARG A 99 -8.36 13.31 13.43
CA ARG A 99 -7.87 12.45 14.50
C ARG A 99 -6.98 11.32 14.00
N PHE A 100 -7.28 10.77 12.80
CA PHE A 100 -6.42 9.77 12.17
C PHE A 100 -5.04 10.35 11.87
N VAL A 101 -4.99 11.55 11.26
CA VAL A 101 -3.72 12.22 10.95
C VAL A 101 -2.96 12.56 12.22
N ASP A 102 -3.63 13.07 13.25
CA ASP A 102 -3.01 13.39 14.54
C ASP A 102 -2.48 12.15 15.24
N ALA A 103 -3.21 11.03 15.22
CA ALA A 103 -2.77 9.75 15.77
C ALA A 103 -1.52 9.20 15.05
N VAL A 104 -1.43 9.37 13.73
CA VAL A 104 -0.23 9.04 12.94
C VAL A 104 0.95 9.90 13.41
N VAL A 105 0.76 11.21 13.48
CA VAL A 105 1.81 12.16 13.94
C VAL A 105 2.30 11.81 15.35
N GLN A 106 1.38 11.61 16.30
CA GLN A 106 1.71 11.23 17.68
C GLN A 106 2.49 9.92 17.74
N THR A 107 2.06 8.91 16.98
CA THR A 107 2.70 7.59 16.99
C THR A 107 4.12 7.65 16.43
N VAL A 108 4.33 8.36 15.32
CA VAL A 108 5.66 8.51 14.72
C VAL A 108 6.57 9.36 15.63
N ALA A 109 6.08 10.47 16.16
CA ALA A 109 6.84 11.30 17.09
C ALA A 109 7.29 10.53 18.33
N ALA A 110 6.41 9.72 18.90
CA ALA A 110 6.73 8.88 20.07
C ALA A 110 7.73 7.75 19.75
N ASN A 111 7.91 7.41 18.49
CA ASN A 111 8.86 6.41 17.99
C ASN A 111 9.98 7.03 17.13
N GLU A 112 10.28 8.30 17.29
CA GLU A 112 11.29 9.04 16.51
C GLU A 112 12.63 8.31 16.39
N ALA A 113 13.06 7.65 17.49
CA ALA A 113 14.32 6.91 17.53
C ALA A 113 14.37 5.74 16.52
N TYR A 114 13.20 5.27 16.07
CA TYR A 114 13.07 4.18 15.09
C TYR A 114 12.90 4.67 13.65
N VAL A 115 12.77 5.97 13.41
CA VAL A 115 12.73 6.50 12.04
C VAL A 115 14.15 6.42 11.48
N PRO A 116 14.37 5.66 10.37
CA PRO A 116 15.72 5.49 9.82
C PRO A 116 16.31 6.82 9.37
N PRO A 117 17.65 6.98 9.46
CA PRO A 117 18.32 8.19 9.00
C PRO A 117 18.22 8.34 7.47
N TYR A 118 18.29 9.60 7.01
CA TYR A 118 18.37 9.90 5.57
C TYR A 118 19.54 9.16 4.92
N GLY A 119 19.36 8.70 3.70
CA GLY A 119 20.37 7.97 2.94
C GLY A 119 20.52 6.48 3.28
N SER A 120 19.87 5.98 4.33
CA SER A 120 19.92 4.56 4.68
C SER A 120 19.12 3.65 3.72
N GLY A 121 18.23 4.23 2.90
CA GLY A 121 17.26 3.49 2.08
C GLY A 121 16.11 2.87 2.87
N ALA A 122 16.21 2.81 4.19
CA ALA A 122 15.16 2.30 5.09
C ALA A 122 14.13 3.39 5.41
N THR A 123 12.96 2.98 5.87
CA THR A 123 11.84 3.86 6.24
C THR A 123 11.11 3.33 7.47
N LEU A 124 10.34 4.17 8.16
CA LEU A 124 9.44 3.70 9.20
C LEU A 124 8.07 3.39 8.58
N TYR A 125 7.70 2.11 8.55
CA TYR A 125 6.38 1.69 8.10
C TYR A 125 5.35 1.93 9.21
N ILE A 126 4.19 2.49 8.85
CA ILE A 126 3.09 2.83 9.75
C ILE A 126 1.89 1.99 9.36
N ARG A 127 1.31 1.26 10.31
CA ARG A 127 0.15 0.39 10.12
C ARG A 127 -1.03 0.83 10.97
N PRO A 128 -1.89 1.74 10.48
CA PRO A 128 -3.22 1.94 11.04
C PRO A 128 -4.12 0.75 10.70
N TYR A 129 -4.94 0.31 11.66
CA TYR A 129 -5.93 -0.73 11.43
C TYR A 129 -7.09 -0.61 12.41
N MET A 130 -8.24 -1.14 12.02
CA MET A 130 -9.46 -1.13 12.81
C MET A 130 -10.15 -2.48 12.71
N PHE A 131 -10.79 -2.91 13.80
CA PHE A 131 -11.47 -4.19 13.86
C PHE A 131 -12.61 -4.22 14.88
N GLY A 132 -13.61 -5.07 14.63
CA GLY A 132 -14.69 -5.38 15.59
C GLY A 132 -14.16 -6.21 16.75
N SER A 133 -14.33 -5.75 17.98
CA SER A 133 -13.68 -6.29 19.17
C SER A 133 -14.60 -7.00 20.15
N ASP A 134 -15.91 -6.75 20.10
CA ASP A 134 -16.89 -7.40 20.99
C ASP A 134 -17.33 -8.78 20.50
N ALA A 135 -17.95 -9.53 21.38
CA ALA A 135 -18.45 -10.87 21.11
C ALA A 135 -19.68 -10.84 20.20
N VAL A 136 -19.59 -11.48 19.02
CA VAL A 136 -20.65 -11.53 18.02
C VAL A 136 -20.76 -12.94 17.43
N ILE A 137 -21.87 -13.64 17.67
CA ILE A 137 -22.13 -14.97 17.05
C ILE A 137 -22.89 -14.84 15.72
N GLY A 138 -23.90 -13.99 15.65
CA GLY A 138 -24.65 -13.75 14.42
C GLY A 138 -23.87 -12.91 13.43
N VAL A 139 -24.09 -13.12 12.12
CA VAL A 139 -23.49 -12.28 11.07
C VAL A 139 -24.12 -10.89 11.11
N LYS A 140 -23.49 -9.98 11.82
CA LYS A 140 -23.89 -8.57 12.00
C LYS A 140 -22.66 -7.72 12.34
N PRO A 141 -22.73 -6.40 12.17
CA PRO A 141 -21.67 -5.51 12.64
C PRO A 141 -21.44 -5.67 14.15
N ALA A 142 -20.21 -5.53 14.58
CA ALA A 142 -19.85 -5.41 15.99
C ALA A 142 -20.44 -4.13 16.61
N ASN A 143 -20.54 -4.08 17.95
CA ASN A 143 -20.96 -2.86 18.66
C ASN A 143 -19.76 -2.09 19.20
N GLU A 144 -18.63 -2.78 19.42
CA GLU A 144 -17.39 -2.19 19.90
C GLU A 144 -16.27 -2.42 18.88
N TYR A 145 -15.39 -1.43 18.72
CA TYR A 145 -14.27 -1.48 17.81
C TYR A 145 -13.01 -0.91 18.47
N GLN A 146 -11.86 -1.34 17.95
CA GLN A 146 -10.58 -0.69 18.24
C GLN A 146 -9.97 -0.14 16.98
N PHE A 147 -9.48 1.11 17.05
CA PHE A 147 -8.56 1.70 16.09
C PHE A 147 -7.17 1.72 16.70
N ARG A 148 -6.20 1.20 15.98
CA ARG A 148 -4.82 1.08 16.45
C ARG A 148 -3.83 1.50 15.39
N ILE A 149 -2.69 2.05 15.81
CA ILE A 149 -1.55 2.32 14.93
C ILE A 149 -0.30 1.74 15.58
N PHE A 150 0.42 0.89 14.88
CA PHE A 150 1.78 0.52 15.23
C PHE A 150 2.75 0.89 14.11
N THR A 151 4.04 0.94 14.44
CA THR A 151 5.10 1.22 13.49
C THR A 151 6.16 0.13 13.53
N THR A 152 6.89 -0.02 12.44
CA THR A 152 8.06 -0.91 12.35
C THR A 152 9.05 -0.34 11.33
N PRO A 153 10.34 -0.24 11.65
CA PRO A 153 11.33 0.11 10.65
C PRO A 153 11.44 -1.02 9.61
N VAL A 154 11.51 -0.64 8.34
CA VAL A 154 11.66 -1.56 7.22
C VAL A 154 12.82 -1.12 6.35
N GLY A 155 13.56 -2.09 5.85
CA GLY A 155 14.68 -1.83 4.95
C GLY A 155 14.25 -1.42 3.55
N PRO A 156 15.23 -1.14 2.68
CA PRO A 156 14.93 -0.89 1.28
C PRO A 156 14.23 -2.09 0.68
N TYR A 157 13.12 -1.84 -0.01
CA TYR A 157 12.33 -2.91 -0.64
C TYR A 157 13.17 -3.71 -1.64
N PHE A 158 14.03 -3.02 -2.38
CA PHE A 158 14.97 -3.63 -3.31
C PHE A 158 16.38 -3.62 -2.73
N LYS A 159 16.83 -4.73 -2.17
CA LYS A 159 18.24 -4.91 -1.81
C LYS A 159 19.07 -5.04 -3.10
N GLY A 160 19.95 -4.07 -3.37
CA GLY A 160 20.80 -4.08 -4.56
C GLY A 160 20.18 -3.46 -5.82
N GLY A 161 19.12 -2.65 -5.68
CA GLY A 161 18.42 -1.96 -6.77
C GLY A 161 17.15 -2.66 -7.23
N ALA A 162 16.27 -1.90 -7.88
CA ALA A 162 15.00 -2.40 -8.39
C ALA A 162 15.21 -3.29 -9.61
N LYS A 163 15.25 -4.61 -9.41
CA LYS A 163 15.31 -5.58 -10.51
C LYS A 163 13.90 -5.88 -11.01
N PRO A 164 13.71 -5.98 -12.34
CA PRO A 164 12.45 -6.39 -12.91
C PRO A 164 12.04 -7.79 -12.45
N ILE A 165 10.75 -7.94 -12.19
CA ILE A 165 10.13 -9.19 -11.76
C ILE A 165 9.40 -9.88 -12.89
N THR A 166 9.17 -11.19 -12.72
CA THR A 166 8.34 -12.01 -13.59
C THR A 166 7.01 -12.32 -12.91
N ILE A 167 5.91 -11.96 -13.54
CA ILE A 167 4.57 -12.23 -13.02
C ILE A 167 3.81 -13.16 -13.96
N ARG A 168 2.80 -13.84 -13.43
CA ARG A 168 1.91 -14.68 -14.26
C ARG A 168 0.49 -14.14 -14.27
N VAL A 169 -0.26 -14.46 -15.33
CA VAL A 169 -1.72 -14.28 -15.35
C VAL A 169 -2.34 -15.33 -14.43
N CYS A 170 -3.20 -14.88 -13.50
CA CYS A 170 -3.81 -15.74 -12.50
C CYS A 170 -5.18 -16.25 -12.96
N ASP A 171 -5.46 -17.52 -12.73
CA ASP A 171 -6.78 -18.12 -13.01
C ASP A 171 -7.82 -17.88 -11.92
N TYR A 172 -7.37 -17.45 -10.75
CA TYR A 172 -8.25 -17.09 -9.63
C TYR A 172 -8.67 -15.63 -9.72
N ASP A 173 -9.83 -15.32 -9.14
CA ASP A 173 -10.30 -13.95 -9.00
C ASP A 173 -9.72 -13.30 -7.74
N ARG A 174 -9.34 -12.02 -7.84
CA ARG A 174 -8.95 -11.22 -6.69
C ARG A 174 -10.14 -10.68 -5.92
N ALA A 175 -11.19 -10.29 -6.64
CA ALA A 175 -12.42 -9.72 -6.09
C ALA A 175 -13.60 -9.93 -7.04
N ALA A 176 -14.79 -10.07 -6.50
CA ALA A 176 -16.02 -10.05 -7.28
C ALA A 176 -16.24 -8.65 -7.91
N PRO A 177 -16.93 -8.54 -9.07
CA PRO A 177 -17.13 -7.26 -9.77
C PRO A 177 -17.82 -6.19 -8.93
N HIS A 178 -18.74 -6.58 -8.05
CA HIS A 178 -19.44 -5.70 -7.10
C HIS A 178 -19.10 -6.04 -5.63
N GLY A 179 -17.93 -6.61 -5.40
CA GLY A 179 -17.47 -7.06 -4.09
C GLY A 179 -16.74 -5.97 -3.31
N THR A 180 -15.62 -6.35 -2.73
CA THR A 180 -14.84 -5.54 -1.79
C THR A 180 -13.45 -5.15 -2.32
N GLY A 181 -13.17 -5.38 -3.60
CA GLY A 181 -11.86 -5.13 -4.19
C GLY A 181 -11.35 -3.69 -4.05
N HIS A 182 -12.27 -2.72 -4.04
CA HIS A 182 -11.97 -1.29 -3.92
C HIS A 182 -11.64 -0.82 -2.49
N ILE A 183 -11.80 -1.66 -1.47
CA ILE A 183 -11.48 -1.32 -0.09
C ILE A 183 -10.24 -2.06 0.42
N LYS A 184 -9.59 -1.50 1.46
CA LYS A 184 -8.39 -2.10 2.05
C LYS A 184 -8.74 -2.96 3.26
N ALA A 185 -9.35 -4.13 2.97
CA ALA A 185 -9.84 -5.08 3.97
C ALA A 185 -9.01 -6.36 3.97
N GLY A 186 -8.76 -6.91 5.16
CA GLY A 186 -7.95 -8.14 5.32
C GLY A 186 -8.47 -9.32 4.53
N LEU A 187 -9.80 -9.43 4.35
CA LEU A 187 -10.44 -10.50 3.58
C LEU A 187 -9.95 -10.60 2.13
N ASN A 188 -9.67 -9.45 1.46
CA ASN A 188 -9.16 -9.44 0.09
C ASN A 188 -7.76 -10.05 0.00
N TYR A 189 -6.94 -9.84 1.04
CA TYR A 189 -5.57 -10.35 1.12
C TYR A 189 -5.55 -11.83 1.48
N ALA A 190 -6.39 -12.25 2.42
CA ALA A 190 -6.55 -13.67 2.78
C ALA A 190 -7.00 -14.50 1.56
N MET A 191 -7.94 -13.99 0.76
CA MET A 191 -8.40 -14.62 -0.48
C MET A 191 -7.26 -14.82 -1.50
N SER A 192 -6.28 -13.92 -1.53
CA SER A 192 -5.16 -13.96 -2.48
C SER A 192 -4.00 -14.86 -2.03
N LEU A 193 -3.98 -15.37 -0.77
CA LEU A 193 -2.84 -16.13 -0.24
C LEU A 193 -2.56 -17.41 -1.02
N TYR A 194 -3.57 -18.17 -1.40
CA TYR A 194 -3.35 -19.39 -2.17
C TYR A 194 -2.71 -19.08 -3.52
N ALA A 195 -3.25 -18.10 -4.24
CA ALA A 195 -2.79 -17.73 -5.56
C ALA A 195 -1.33 -17.23 -5.57
N ILE A 196 -0.93 -16.39 -4.59
CA ILE A 196 0.44 -15.89 -4.52
C ILE A 196 1.42 -16.98 -4.11
N MET A 197 1.07 -17.84 -3.15
CA MET A 197 1.93 -18.96 -2.76
C MET A 197 2.08 -19.98 -3.90
N ASP A 198 1.05 -20.17 -4.70
CA ASP A 198 1.12 -21.01 -5.88
C ASP A 198 2.01 -20.39 -6.98
N ALA A 199 1.92 -19.08 -7.20
CA ALA A 199 2.84 -18.36 -8.09
C ALA A 199 4.30 -18.53 -7.66
N HIS A 200 4.60 -18.34 -6.39
CA HIS A 200 5.96 -18.52 -5.84
C HIS A 200 6.48 -19.95 -6.01
N ARG A 201 5.65 -20.97 -5.78
CA ARG A 201 6.03 -22.37 -6.02
C ARG A 201 6.40 -22.67 -7.48
N GLN A 202 5.81 -21.91 -8.41
CA GLN A 202 6.09 -22.01 -9.83
C GLN A 202 7.20 -21.07 -10.32
N GLY A 203 7.83 -20.31 -9.40
CA GLY A 203 8.96 -19.42 -9.72
C GLY A 203 8.56 -18.03 -10.21
N TYR A 204 7.30 -17.63 -10.03
CA TYR A 204 6.82 -16.28 -10.35
C TYR A 204 6.83 -15.41 -9.09
N ASP A 205 7.08 -14.11 -9.25
CA ASP A 205 7.15 -13.15 -8.14
C ASP A 205 5.77 -12.65 -7.70
N GLU A 206 4.80 -12.59 -8.63
CA GLU A 206 3.46 -12.03 -8.37
C GLU A 206 2.44 -12.54 -9.40
N ASN A 207 1.17 -12.25 -9.17
CA ASN A 207 0.06 -12.54 -10.07
C ASN A 207 -0.52 -11.26 -10.69
N MET A 208 -0.83 -11.30 -11.99
CA MET A 208 -1.76 -10.38 -12.64
C MET A 208 -3.16 -10.95 -12.52
N TYR A 209 -4.09 -10.21 -11.93
CA TYR A 209 -5.49 -10.57 -11.92
C TYR A 209 -6.23 -9.87 -13.06
N LEU A 210 -7.11 -10.61 -13.72
CA LEU A 210 -8.04 -10.09 -14.71
C LEU A 210 -9.42 -9.88 -14.07
N ASP A 211 -10.26 -9.07 -14.69
CA ASP A 211 -11.62 -8.84 -14.22
C ASP A 211 -12.41 -10.15 -14.11
N ALA A 212 -13.08 -10.34 -12.98
CA ALA A 212 -13.78 -11.58 -12.67
C ALA A 212 -15.03 -11.83 -13.56
N ALA A 213 -15.54 -10.80 -14.23
CA ALA A 213 -16.73 -10.93 -15.06
C ALA A 213 -16.43 -11.49 -16.46
N THR A 214 -15.35 -11.02 -17.10
CA THR A 214 -15.07 -11.34 -18.50
C THR A 214 -13.69 -11.94 -18.72
N ARG A 215 -12.77 -11.77 -17.77
CA ARG A 215 -11.37 -12.18 -17.81
C ARG A 215 -10.61 -11.60 -19.03
N THR A 216 -11.02 -10.43 -19.47
CA THR A 216 -10.43 -9.73 -20.61
C THR A 216 -9.73 -8.44 -20.25
N LYS A 217 -9.95 -7.92 -19.04
CA LYS A 217 -9.41 -6.63 -18.60
C LYS A 217 -8.44 -6.84 -17.45
N VAL A 218 -7.33 -6.10 -17.48
CA VAL A 218 -6.35 -6.07 -16.41
C VAL A 218 -6.92 -5.33 -15.21
N GLU A 219 -6.82 -5.90 -14.02
CA GLU A 219 -7.13 -5.23 -12.76
C GLU A 219 -5.85 -4.86 -12.02
N GLU A 220 -5.50 -5.58 -10.99
CA GLU A 220 -4.30 -5.31 -10.19
C GLU A 220 -3.62 -6.62 -9.77
N THR A 221 -2.55 -6.54 -9.00
CA THR A 221 -1.94 -7.70 -8.34
C THR A 221 -2.55 -7.94 -6.96
N GLY A 222 -2.03 -8.89 -6.19
CA GLY A 222 -2.44 -9.10 -4.80
C GLY A 222 -2.19 -7.91 -3.88
N GLY A 223 -1.22 -7.06 -4.17
CA GLY A 223 -0.81 -5.95 -3.30
C GLY A 223 -0.42 -4.63 -3.96
N ALA A 224 -0.49 -4.52 -5.29
CA ALA A 224 -0.05 -3.35 -6.03
C ALA A 224 -0.88 -3.12 -7.31
N ASN A 225 -0.95 -1.86 -7.76
CA ASN A 225 -1.64 -1.50 -8.99
C ASN A 225 -0.69 -1.50 -10.19
N PHE A 226 -1.21 -1.80 -11.37
CA PHE A 226 -0.45 -1.69 -12.61
C PHE A 226 -0.30 -0.25 -13.08
N LEU A 227 0.86 0.02 -13.66
CA LEU A 227 1.20 1.22 -14.40
C LEU A 227 1.93 0.77 -15.67
N PHE A 228 1.40 1.14 -16.82
CA PHE A 228 1.98 0.85 -18.12
C PHE A 228 2.49 2.13 -18.78
N VAL A 229 3.46 1.98 -19.66
CA VAL A 229 3.93 3.09 -20.52
C VAL A 229 3.82 2.64 -21.97
N THR A 230 3.19 3.47 -22.80
CA THR A 230 3.05 3.20 -24.24
C THR A 230 4.36 3.53 -24.97
N LYS A 231 4.46 3.10 -26.24
CA LYS A 231 5.63 3.40 -27.09
C LYS A 231 5.80 4.89 -27.39
N ASP A 232 4.73 5.67 -27.31
CA ASP A 232 4.71 7.13 -27.41
C ASP A 232 4.79 7.86 -26.05
N ASN A 233 5.22 7.13 -25.00
CA ASN A 233 5.49 7.63 -23.65
C ASN A 233 4.27 8.10 -22.85
N LYS A 234 3.06 7.67 -23.17
CA LYS A 234 1.89 7.89 -22.31
C LYS A 234 1.90 6.93 -21.13
N VAL A 235 1.46 7.42 -19.98
CA VAL A 235 1.27 6.62 -18.78
C VAL A 235 -0.16 6.13 -18.72
N VAL A 236 -0.36 4.83 -18.68
CA VAL A 236 -1.68 4.17 -18.67
C VAL A 236 -1.83 3.35 -17.40
N THR A 237 -2.97 3.45 -16.73
CA THR A 237 -3.28 2.62 -15.57
C THR A 237 -4.69 2.07 -15.64
N PRO A 238 -4.91 0.80 -15.27
CA PRO A 238 -6.25 0.22 -15.23
C PRO A 238 -7.19 0.96 -14.28
N LYS A 239 -8.43 1.13 -14.72
CA LYS A 239 -9.54 1.67 -13.95
C LYS A 239 -10.67 0.66 -13.88
N SER A 240 -11.07 0.30 -12.66
CA SER A 240 -12.17 -0.62 -12.38
C SER A 240 -12.73 -0.33 -10.99
N ASN A 241 -13.99 -0.71 -10.75
CA ASN A 241 -14.64 -0.60 -9.44
C ASN A 241 -14.15 -1.66 -8.45
N SER A 242 -13.36 -2.64 -8.88
CA SER A 242 -12.77 -3.68 -8.04
C SER A 242 -11.28 -3.48 -7.73
N ILE A 243 -10.66 -2.43 -8.29
CA ILE A 243 -9.26 -2.07 -8.01
C ILE A 243 -9.18 -1.16 -6.78
N LEU A 244 -8.22 -1.44 -5.89
CA LEU A 244 -7.93 -0.56 -4.75
C LEU A 244 -7.44 0.81 -5.26
N PRO A 245 -8.04 1.95 -4.81
CA PRO A 245 -7.59 3.29 -5.18
C PRO A 245 -6.26 3.62 -4.49
N SER A 246 -5.15 3.21 -5.11
CA SER A 246 -3.80 3.39 -4.60
C SER A 246 -3.41 4.87 -4.52
N ILE A 247 -2.91 5.29 -3.37
CA ILE A 247 -2.39 6.65 -3.15
C ILE A 247 -1.10 6.85 -3.96
N THR A 248 -0.24 5.84 -4.01
CA THR A 248 0.98 5.88 -4.84
C THR A 248 0.63 6.04 -6.32
N ARG A 249 -0.31 5.24 -6.85
CA ARG A 249 -0.77 5.36 -8.24
C ARG A 249 -1.28 6.77 -8.54
N ARG A 250 -2.22 7.28 -7.73
CA ARG A 250 -2.78 8.64 -7.88
C ARG A 250 -1.69 9.71 -7.86
N SER A 251 -0.67 9.55 -7.01
CA SER A 251 0.46 10.46 -6.94
C SER A 251 1.37 10.36 -8.17
N LEU A 252 1.63 9.16 -8.68
CA LEU A 252 2.42 8.95 -9.88
C LEU A 252 1.76 9.51 -11.14
N LEU A 253 0.42 9.51 -11.22
CA LEU A 253 -0.30 10.15 -12.34
C LEU A 253 -0.11 11.67 -12.33
N VAL A 254 -0.12 12.31 -11.15
CA VAL A 254 0.20 13.74 -11.01
C VAL A 254 1.68 14.00 -11.36
N VAL A 255 2.59 13.15 -10.87
CA VAL A 255 4.03 13.26 -11.20
C VAL A 255 4.25 13.13 -12.71
N ALA A 256 3.61 12.17 -13.36
CA ALA A 256 3.71 12.01 -14.82
C ALA A 256 3.29 13.27 -15.56
N LYS A 257 2.14 13.84 -15.20
CA LYS A 257 1.58 15.01 -15.87
C LYS A 257 2.33 16.30 -15.53
N ASP A 258 2.46 16.60 -14.23
CA ASP A 258 2.84 17.94 -13.78
C ASP A 258 4.38 18.12 -13.67
N TYR A 259 5.13 17.02 -13.46
CA TYR A 259 6.59 17.06 -13.35
C TYR A 259 7.32 16.58 -14.61
N LEU A 260 6.74 15.61 -15.32
CA LEU A 260 7.39 15.01 -16.48
C LEU A 260 6.73 15.42 -17.81
N GLY A 261 5.61 16.14 -17.78
CA GLY A 261 4.90 16.59 -18.98
C GLY A 261 4.33 15.46 -19.84
N LEU A 262 4.03 14.30 -19.24
CA LEU A 262 3.54 13.12 -19.95
C LEU A 262 2.01 13.11 -19.99
N GLU A 263 1.45 12.54 -21.05
CA GLU A 263 0.02 12.23 -21.10
C GLU A 263 -0.29 11.06 -20.18
N VAL A 264 -1.48 11.11 -19.55
CA VAL A 264 -1.94 10.12 -18.58
C VAL A 264 -3.33 9.64 -18.97
N GLU A 265 -3.50 8.32 -19.00
CA GLU A 265 -4.79 7.67 -19.24
C GLU A 265 -5.16 6.74 -18.06
N GLU A 266 -6.29 7.03 -17.41
CA GLU A 266 -6.88 6.13 -16.42
C GLU A 266 -8.14 5.53 -17.06
N ARG A 267 -8.06 4.28 -17.52
CA ARG A 267 -9.10 3.62 -18.32
C ARG A 267 -9.12 2.10 -18.11
N GLU A 268 -10.09 1.44 -18.69
CA GLU A 268 -10.02 -0.01 -18.86
C GLU A 268 -8.80 -0.36 -19.75
N VAL A 269 -8.04 -1.37 -19.33
CA VAL A 269 -6.90 -1.91 -20.07
C VAL A 269 -7.23 -3.34 -20.43
N TYR A 270 -7.33 -3.63 -21.71
CA TYR A 270 -7.57 -5.00 -22.18
C TYR A 270 -6.28 -5.82 -22.15
N PHE A 271 -6.38 -7.07 -21.75
CA PHE A 271 -5.20 -7.93 -21.65
C PHE A 271 -4.48 -8.08 -23.00
N ASP A 272 -5.21 -8.12 -24.12
CA ASP A 272 -4.64 -8.26 -25.45
C ASP A 272 -3.75 -7.09 -25.87
N GLU A 273 -3.92 -5.89 -25.29
CA GLU A 273 -3.08 -4.73 -25.57
C GLU A 273 -1.78 -4.71 -24.73
N VAL A 274 -1.68 -5.53 -23.68
CA VAL A 274 -0.52 -5.52 -22.76
C VAL A 274 0.81 -5.74 -23.49
N LYS A 275 0.82 -6.55 -24.54
CA LYS A 275 1.98 -6.82 -25.41
C LYS A 275 2.48 -5.60 -26.18
N ASP A 276 1.65 -4.56 -26.31
CA ASP A 276 1.97 -3.36 -27.11
C ASP A 276 2.58 -2.24 -26.25
N PHE A 277 2.57 -2.36 -24.92
CA PHE A 277 3.22 -1.41 -24.02
C PHE A 277 4.75 -1.54 -24.05
N ALA A 278 5.42 -0.39 -23.84
CA ALA A 278 6.88 -0.32 -23.78
C ALA A 278 7.43 -0.66 -22.38
N GLU A 279 6.68 -0.31 -21.31
CA GLU A 279 7.09 -0.54 -19.93
C GLU A 279 5.90 -0.99 -19.09
N CYS A 280 6.21 -1.73 -18.02
CA CYS A 280 5.24 -2.13 -17.00
C CYS A 280 5.85 -1.99 -15.61
N GLY A 281 5.08 -1.46 -14.68
CA GLY A 281 5.43 -1.36 -13.28
C GLY A 281 4.25 -1.67 -12.37
N LEU A 282 4.56 -2.10 -11.15
CA LEU A 282 3.61 -2.29 -10.06
C LEU A 282 3.82 -1.21 -9.02
N CYS A 283 2.82 -0.39 -8.77
CA CYS A 283 2.94 0.73 -7.83
C CYS A 283 2.20 0.50 -6.51
N GLY A 284 2.85 0.87 -5.41
CA GLY A 284 2.33 0.72 -4.05
C GLY A 284 3.25 1.33 -3.00
N THR A 285 2.77 1.45 -1.77
CA THR A 285 3.51 2.09 -0.67
C THR A 285 4.83 1.39 -0.36
N ALA A 286 4.89 0.05 -0.46
CA ALA A 286 6.07 -0.70 -0.07
C ALA A 286 7.27 -0.42 -0.98
N ALA A 287 7.09 -0.55 -2.30
CA ALA A 287 8.15 -0.47 -3.29
C ALA A 287 8.20 0.84 -4.07
N VAL A 288 7.18 1.69 -3.96
CA VAL A 288 6.89 2.83 -4.84
C VAL A 288 6.55 2.34 -6.24
N ILE A 289 7.52 1.83 -7.00
CA ILE A 289 7.30 1.11 -8.26
C ILE A 289 8.23 -0.10 -8.29
N SER A 290 7.67 -1.29 -8.54
CA SER A 290 8.42 -2.49 -8.89
C SER A 290 8.36 -2.68 -10.40
N PRO A 291 9.50 -2.70 -11.13
CA PRO A 291 9.48 -2.91 -12.57
C PRO A 291 9.07 -4.36 -12.88
N VAL A 292 8.27 -4.53 -13.94
CA VAL A 292 7.91 -5.83 -14.48
C VAL A 292 8.65 -6.03 -15.80
N GLY A 293 9.47 -7.05 -15.90
CA GLY A 293 10.21 -7.37 -17.11
C GLY A 293 9.47 -8.34 -18.03
N LYS A 294 8.64 -9.22 -17.42
CA LYS A 294 7.93 -10.26 -18.15
C LYS A 294 6.61 -10.63 -17.47
N ILE A 295 5.58 -10.85 -18.28
CA ILE A 295 4.30 -11.45 -17.88
C ILE A 295 4.15 -12.78 -18.62
N VAL A 296 3.72 -13.82 -17.91
CA VAL A 296 3.51 -15.15 -18.48
C VAL A 296 2.03 -15.53 -18.41
N ASP A 297 1.42 -15.76 -19.56
CA ASP A 297 0.05 -16.24 -19.71
C ASP A 297 0.08 -17.68 -20.22
N HIS A 298 -0.12 -18.67 -19.32
CA HIS A 298 -0.18 -20.10 -19.68
C HIS A 298 0.99 -20.54 -20.59
N GLY A 299 2.20 -20.11 -20.24
CA GLY A 299 3.42 -20.43 -21.01
C GLY A 299 3.70 -19.47 -22.17
N LYS A 300 2.81 -18.53 -22.50
CA LYS A 300 3.08 -17.46 -23.46
C LYS A 300 3.71 -16.28 -22.73
N GLU A 301 4.87 -15.86 -23.20
CA GLU A 301 5.61 -14.75 -22.58
C GLU A 301 5.31 -13.43 -23.28
N ILE A 302 5.02 -12.40 -22.49
CA ILE A 302 4.97 -10.98 -22.88
C ILE A 302 6.17 -10.34 -22.23
N CYS A 303 7.19 -9.98 -23.02
CA CYS A 303 8.41 -9.35 -22.54
C CYS A 303 8.40 -7.85 -22.87
N PHE A 304 8.75 -7.02 -21.86
CA PHE A 304 8.91 -5.59 -22.08
C PHE A 304 10.33 -5.27 -22.58
N PRO A 305 10.51 -4.20 -23.40
CA PRO A 305 11.80 -3.88 -23.99
C PRO A 305 12.97 -3.68 -23.01
N SER A 306 12.71 -3.16 -21.81
CA SER A 306 13.71 -3.04 -20.72
C SER A 306 14.20 -4.39 -20.18
N GLY A 307 13.45 -5.47 -20.45
CA GLY A 307 13.81 -6.83 -20.08
C GLY A 307 13.87 -7.05 -18.57
N MET A 308 14.75 -7.99 -18.17
CA MET A 308 14.94 -8.41 -16.78
C MET A 308 16.14 -7.77 -16.10
N THR A 309 16.76 -6.75 -16.70
CA THR A 309 18.02 -6.16 -16.21
C THR A 309 17.82 -4.83 -15.48
N GLU A 310 16.90 -4.01 -15.97
CA GLU A 310 16.69 -2.67 -15.44
C GLU A 310 15.22 -2.22 -15.53
N MET A 311 14.90 -1.17 -14.78
CA MET A 311 13.62 -0.48 -14.85
C MET A 311 13.53 0.31 -16.17
N GLY A 312 12.35 0.33 -16.80
CA GLY A 312 12.11 1.13 -17.99
C GLY A 312 12.36 2.63 -17.74
N PRO A 313 12.81 3.39 -18.76
CA PRO A 313 13.27 4.76 -18.57
C PRO A 313 12.21 5.72 -18.04
N ILE A 314 10.96 5.61 -18.44
CA ILE A 314 9.87 6.46 -17.91
C ILE A 314 9.50 6.02 -16.50
N THR A 315 9.35 4.72 -16.27
CA THR A 315 9.09 4.17 -14.93
C THR A 315 10.16 4.58 -13.94
N LYS A 316 11.43 4.61 -14.35
CA LYS A 316 12.56 5.08 -13.52
C LYS A 316 12.43 6.56 -13.18
N LYS A 317 12.11 7.43 -14.15
CA LYS A 317 11.88 8.86 -13.89
C LYS A 317 10.73 9.08 -12.91
N LEU A 318 9.63 8.36 -13.06
CA LEU A 318 8.50 8.39 -12.14
C LEU A 318 8.90 7.99 -10.72
N TYR A 319 9.65 6.90 -10.59
CA TYR A 319 10.18 6.41 -9.31
C TYR A 319 11.10 7.44 -8.64
N GLU A 320 12.07 7.97 -9.37
CA GLU A 320 13.04 8.93 -8.86
C GLU A 320 12.38 10.25 -8.44
N THR A 321 11.41 10.73 -9.24
CA THR A 321 10.69 11.96 -8.94
C THR A 321 9.82 11.80 -7.69
N LEU A 322 9.02 10.73 -7.59
CA LEU A 322 8.16 10.53 -6.43
C LEU A 322 8.96 10.30 -5.14
N THR A 323 10.04 9.51 -5.20
CA THR A 323 10.93 9.31 -4.03
C THR A 323 11.67 10.60 -3.68
N GLY A 324 12.05 11.42 -4.67
CA GLY A 324 12.60 12.74 -4.46
C GLY A 324 11.65 13.67 -3.70
N ILE A 325 10.37 13.66 -4.05
CA ILE A 325 9.30 14.40 -3.33
C ILE A 325 9.16 13.90 -1.89
N GLN A 326 9.08 12.58 -1.70
CA GLN A 326 8.91 11.96 -0.38
C GLN A 326 10.06 12.25 0.58
N MET A 327 11.27 12.43 0.05
CA MET A 327 12.49 12.67 0.84
C MET A 327 12.95 14.15 0.85
N GLY A 328 12.10 15.07 0.36
CA GLY A 328 12.36 16.50 0.40
C GLY A 328 13.38 17.03 -0.63
N ARG A 329 13.87 16.20 -1.57
CA ARG A 329 14.79 16.61 -2.64
C ARG A 329 14.12 17.35 -3.79
N ILE A 330 12.85 17.09 -4.00
CA ILE A 330 12.01 17.71 -5.02
C ILE A 330 10.83 18.36 -4.31
N GLN A 331 10.49 19.58 -4.71
CA GLN A 331 9.36 20.30 -4.14
C GLN A 331 8.06 19.49 -4.32
N ALA A 332 7.35 19.25 -3.23
CA ALA A 332 6.08 18.57 -3.24
C ALA A 332 4.93 19.51 -3.64
N PRO A 333 3.86 19.00 -4.26
CA PRO A 333 2.61 19.73 -4.32
C PRO A 333 2.08 20.05 -2.91
N GLU A 334 1.32 21.12 -2.79
CA GLU A 334 0.73 21.53 -1.51
C GLU A 334 -0.07 20.38 -0.87
N GLY A 335 0.09 20.20 0.43
CA GLY A 335 -0.60 19.19 1.23
C GLY A 335 -0.09 17.74 1.10
N TRP A 336 0.93 17.47 0.23
CA TRP A 336 1.42 16.11 0.08
C TRP A 336 2.35 15.66 1.21
N ILE A 337 3.07 16.58 1.80
CA ILE A 337 4.00 16.30 2.89
C ILE A 337 3.43 16.82 4.21
N LYS A 338 3.29 15.94 5.17
CA LYS A 338 2.98 16.29 6.56
C LYS A 338 4.25 16.22 7.38
N VAL A 339 4.75 17.37 7.81
CA VAL A 339 5.89 17.44 8.73
C VAL A 339 5.42 16.98 10.12
N ILE A 340 6.20 16.09 10.72
CA ILE A 340 5.99 15.53 12.05
C ILE A 340 6.95 16.17 13.05
N LYS A 341 8.20 16.38 12.61
CA LYS A 341 9.26 16.98 13.42
C LYS A 341 10.37 17.59 12.55
#